data_1209b5c8381c9fc3bed81c5931d5b9dd
#
_entry.id   1209b5c8381c9fc3bed81c5931d5b9dd
#
_cell.length_a   1.000
_cell.length_b   1.000
_cell.length_c   1.000
_cell.angle_alpha   90.00
_cell.angle_beta   90.00
_cell.angle_gamma   90.00
#
_symmetry.space_group_name_H-M   'P 1'
#
loop_
_entity.id
_entity.type
_entity.pdbx_description
1 polymer ?
#
loop_
_entity_poly.entity_id
_entity_poly.type
_entity_poly.pdbx_seq_one_letter_code
_entity_poly.pdbx_strand_id
1 'polypeptide(L)'
;MVVDTLENLEKYASLNPLFAQAIEFLKSHDLQAMEIGKTELKGKDLLVNIAQTKPKTREEAKLETHNEFIDIQIPLSGTEIMGYTAAKDCVPANAPYNAEKDITFFEGLAKTYVAVKPGMFAIFFPQDGHAPGITPDGVKKVIVKVKA
;
A
#
# COMPACT_ATOMS: atom_id res chain seq x y z
N MET A 1 3.87 -7.26 7.41
CA MET A 1 4.35 -5.96 6.85
C MET A 1 5.85 -6.04 6.59
N VAL A 2 6.30 -5.48 5.46
CA VAL A 2 7.73 -5.27 5.13
C VAL A 2 7.92 -3.78 4.86
N VAL A 3 9.02 -3.20 5.32
CA VAL A 3 9.46 -1.84 4.96
C VAL A 3 10.95 -1.91 4.65
N ASP A 4 11.35 -1.42 3.47
CA ASP A 4 12.75 -1.44 3.03
C ASP A 4 12.99 -0.36 1.95
N THR A 5 14.22 -0.26 1.47
CA THR A 5 14.57 0.61 0.34
C THR A 5 14.30 -0.07 -0.99
N LEU A 6 14.00 0.70 -2.02
CA LEU A 6 13.71 0.18 -3.37
C LEU A 6 14.85 -0.65 -3.95
N GLU A 7 16.10 -0.39 -3.56
CA GLU A 7 17.27 -1.19 -3.96
C GLU A 7 17.14 -2.67 -3.54
N ASN A 8 16.43 -2.93 -2.44
CA ASN A 8 16.24 -4.26 -1.90
C ASN A 8 14.97 -4.96 -2.41
N LEU A 9 14.13 -4.28 -3.19
CA LEU A 9 12.81 -4.80 -3.57
C LEU A 9 12.89 -6.19 -4.26
N GLU A 10 13.92 -6.44 -5.06
CA GLU A 10 14.14 -7.75 -5.72
C GLU A 10 14.30 -8.91 -4.74
N LYS A 11 14.81 -8.66 -3.54
CA LYS A 11 14.97 -9.71 -2.50
C LYS A 11 13.65 -10.30 -2.05
N TYR A 12 12.55 -9.58 -2.31
CA TYR A 12 11.20 -9.98 -1.92
C TYR A 12 10.41 -10.63 -3.07
N ALA A 13 11.02 -10.81 -4.25
CA ALA A 13 10.35 -11.36 -5.44
C ALA A 13 9.72 -12.75 -5.23
N SER A 14 10.29 -13.57 -4.33
CA SER A 14 9.79 -14.92 -4.03
C SER A 14 8.55 -14.96 -3.11
N LEU A 15 8.14 -13.83 -2.54
CA LEU A 15 6.99 -13.79 -1.61
C LEU A 15 5.65 -14.02 -2.30
N ASN A 16 5.55 -13.77 -3.60
CA ASN A 16 4.35 -14.02 -4.39
C ASN A 16 4.74 -14.21 -5.88
N PRO A 17 4.10 -15.13 -6.63
CA PRO A 17 4.44 -15.39 -8.03
C PRO A 17 4.36 -14.17 -8.97
N LEU A 18 3.55 -13.16 -8.63
CA LEU A 18 3.38 -11.94 -9.43
C LEU A 18 4.37 -10.82 -9.06
N PHE A 19 5.13 -10.97 -7.99
CA PHE A 19 6.07 -9.93 -7.54
C PHE A 19 7.17 -9.65 -8.56
N ALA A 20 7.69 -10.68 -9.21
CA ALA A 20 8.73 -10.49 -10.23
C ALA A 20 8.26 -9.55 -11.36
N GLN A 21 7.02 -9.73 -11.85
CA GLN A 21 6.44 -8.87 -12.89
C GLN A 21 6.18 -7.44 -12.38
N ALA A 22 5.71 -7.30 -11.16
CA ALA A 22 5.52 -6.00 -10.51
C ALA A 22 6.86 -5.24 -10.37
N ILE A 23 7.89 -5.92 -9.90
CA ILE A 23 9.23 -5.36 -9.71
C ILE A 23 9.84 -4.94 -11.04
N GLU A 24 9.73 -5.76 -12.08
CA GLU A 24 10.20 -5.42 -13.43
C GLU A 24 9.54 -4.14 -13.95
N PHE A 25 8.23 -4.01 -13.78
CA PHE A 25 7.51 -2.78 -14.15
C PHE A 25 8.03 -1.57 -13.38
N LEU A 26 8.15 -1.67 -12.06
CA LEU A 26 8.61 -0.58 -11.21
C LEU A 26 10.04 -0.12 -11.56
N LYS A 27 10.91 -1.02 -11.99
CA LYS A 27 12.30 -0.72 -12.39
C LYS A 27 12.42 -0.17 -13.81
N SER A 28 11.51 -0.54 -14.71
CA SER A 28 11.59 -0.19 -16.13
C SER A 28 10.87 1.11 -16.48
N HIS A 29 10.16 1.74 -15.54
CA HIS A 29 9.40 2.98 -15.74
C HIS A 29 9.92 4.11 -14.88
N ASP A 30 9.89 5.32 -15.41
CA ASP A 30 10.05 6.55 -14.62
C ASP A 30 8.73 6.83 -13.87
N LEU A 31 8.65 6.34 -12.64
CA LEU A 31 7.46 6.44 -11.81
C LEU A 31 7.07 7.90 -11.52
N GLN A 32 8.06 8.81 -11.44
CA GLN A 32 7.82 10.23 -11.23
C GLN A 32 7.09 10.88 -12.42
N ALA A 33 7.42 10.44 -13.63
CA ALA A 33 6.82 10.96 -14.86
C ALA A 33 5.47 10.32 -15.20
N MET A 34 5.10 9.21 -14.57
CA MET A 34 3.82 8.55 -14.83
C MET A 34 2.64 9.42 -14.41
N GLU A 35 1.60 9.44 -15.24
CA GLU A 35 0.35 10.13 -14.96
C GLU A 35 -0.47 9.39 -13.90
N ILE A 36 -1.32 10.15 -13.19
CA ILE A 36 -2.31 9.59 -12.25
C ILE A 36 -3.25 8.65 -13.03
N GLY A 37 -3.45 7.45 -12.49
CA GLY A 37 -4.31 6.45 -13.10
C GLY A 37 -3.89 5.03 -12.80
N LYS A 38 -4.64 4.08 -13.34
CA LYS A 38 -4.44 2.63 -13.18
C LYS A 38 -3.91 2.00 -14.44
N THR A 39 -2.97 1.06 -14.27
CA THR A 39 -2.44 0.20 -15.32
C THR A 39 -2.62 -1.25 -14.91
N GLU A 40 -3.26 -2.05 -15.75
CA GLU A 40 -3.39 -3.50 -15.56
C GLU A 40 -2.15 -4.17 -16.17
N LEU A 41 -1.34 -4.85 -15.35
CA LEU A 41 -0.19 -5.62 -15.83
C LEU A 41 -0.55 -7.06 -16.13
N LYS A 42 -1.50 -7.63 -15.38
CA LYS A 42 -2.01 -8.98 -15.58
C LYS A 42 -3.52 -9.02 -15.25
N GLY A 43 -4.32 -8.45 -16.13
CA GLY A 43 -5.76 -8.34 -15.90
C GLY A 43 -6.07 -7.73 -14.53
N LYS A 44 -6.95 -8.37 -13.77
CA LYS A 44 -7.33 -7.94 -12.43
C LYS A 44 -6.39 -8.45 -11.32
N ASP A 45 -5.43 -9.32 -11.65
CA ASP A 45 -4.57 -9.96 -10.65
C ASP A 45 -3.36 -9.13 -10.28
N LEU A 46 -2.93 -8.21 -11.16
CA LEU A 46 -1.81 -7.32 -10.92
C LEU A 46 -2.09 -5.93 -11.50
N LEU A 47 -2.25 -4.97 -10.62
CA LEU A 47 -2.61 -3.59 -10.94
C LEU A 47 -1.57 -2.62 -10.39
N VAL A 48 -1.22 -1.59 -11.15
CA VAL A 48 -0.43 -0.46 -10.68
C VAL A 48 -1.29 0.79 -10.71
N ASN A 49 -1.41 1.46 -9.58
CA ASN A 49 -2.15 2.70 -9.43
C ASN A 49 -1.20 3.83 -9.05
N ILE A 50 -1.13 4.87 -9.88
CA ILE A 50 -0.46 6.12 -9.54
C ILE A 50 -1.52 7.06 -8.98
N ALA A 51 -1.33 7.50 -7.75
CA ALA A 51 -2.29 8.34 -7.04
C ALA A 51 -1.64 9.60 -6.48
N GLN A 52 -2.40 10.68 -6.42
CA GLN A 52 -2.10 11.87 -5.63
C GLN A 52 -3.01 11.86 -4.40
N THR A 53 -2.42 11.74 -3.21
CA THR A 53 -3.18 11.78 -1.98
C THR A 53 -3.44 13.20 -1.52
N LYS A 54 -4.42 13.37 -0.64
CA LYS A 54 -4.67 14.62 0.09
C LYS A 54 -3.97 14.59 1.45
N PRO A 55 -3.75 15.75 2.10
CA PRO A 55 -3.34 15.80 3.49
C PRO A 55 -4.24 14.93 4.37
N LYS A 56 -3.64 14.22 5.31
CA LYS A 56 -4.37 13.35 6.23
C LYS A 56 -3.62 13.21 7.54
N THR A 57 -4.32 13.33 8.65
CA THR A 57 -3.80 13.07 10.00
C THR A 57 -3.90 11.59 10.37
N ARG A 58 -3.32 11.21 11.52
CA ARG A 58 -3.43 9.84 12.05
C ARG A 58 -4.87 9.48 12.38
N GLU A 59 -5.64 10.43 12.88
CA GLU A 59 -7.04 10.29 13.27
C GLU A 59 -7.95 10.10 12.05
N GLU A 60 -7.60 10.70 10.92
CA GLU A 60 -8.34 10.57 9.66
C GLU A 60 -7.97 9.29 8.88
N ALA A 61 -6.77 8.75 9.09
CA ALA A 61 -6.31 7.54 8.42
C ALA A 61 -6.97 6.30 9.03
N LYS A 62 -7.98 5.78 8.35
CA LYS A 62 -8.68 4.58 8.79
C LYS A 62 -7.77 3.35 8.66
N LEU A 63 -7.85 2.49 9.67
CA LEU A 63 -7.21 1.19 9.65
C LEU A 63 -8.03 0.25 8.75
N GLU A 64 -7.36 -0.41 7.80
CA GLU A 64 -8.00 -1.26 6.80
C GLU A 64 -7.23 -2.55 6.56
N THR A 65 -7.92 -3.59 6.06
CA THR A 65 -7.33 -4.82 5.54
C THR A 65 -7.91 -5.14 4.17
N HIS A 66 -7.17 -5.93 3.40
CA HIS A 66 -7.61 -6.55 2.15
C HIS A 66 -7.62 -8.07 2.31
N ASN A 67 -8.58 -8.77 1.70
CA ASN A 67 -8.63 -10.24 1.76
C ASN A 67 -7.94 -10.88 0.56
N GLU A 68 -8.06 -10.23 -0.61
CA GLU A 68 -7.70 -10.76 -1.91
C GLU A 68 -6.34 -10.25 -2.42
N PHE A 69 -5.87 -9.09 -1.92
CA PHE A 69 -4.70 -8.41 -2.45
C PHE A 69 -3.65 -8.10 -1.40
N ILE A 70 -2.40 -8.12 -1.88
CA ILE A 70 -1.23 -7.56 -1.20
C ILE A 70 -1.01 -6.16 -1.77
N ASP A 71 -0.73 -5.18 -0.91
CA ASP A 71 -0.37 -3.83 -1.31
C ASP A 71 1.14 -3.64 -1.27
N ILE A 72 1.73 -3.13 -2.37
CA ILE A 72 3.07 -2.55 -2.34
C ILE A 72 2.89 -1.04 -2.52
N GLN A 73 3.29 -0.26 -1.53
CA GLN A 73 3.07 1.19 -1.51
C GLN A 73 4.41 1.92 -1.53
N ILE A 74 4.57 2.86 -2.46
CA ILE A 74 5.81 3.57 -2.75
C ILE A 74 5.52 5.07 -2.83
N PRO A 75 5.79 5.86 -1.79
CA PRO A 75 5.72 7.32 -1.88
C PRO A 75 6.77 7.86 -2.88
N LEU A 76 6.38 8.84 -3.71
CA LEU A 76 7.24 9.43 -4.72
C LEU A 76 7.67 10.86 -4.40
N SER A 77 6.77 11.68 -3.83
CA SER A 77 7.00 13.13 -3.70
C SER A 77 7.19 13.62 -2.27
N GLY A 78 7.15 12.74 -1.28
CA GLY A 78 7.31 13.13 0.13
C GLY A 78 7.22 11.94 1.06
N THR A 79 7.52 12.18 2.33
CA THR A 79 7.39 11.15 3.37
C THR A 79 5.93 10.91 3.70
N GLU A 80 5.52 9.65 3.67
CA GLU A 80 4.22 9.20 4.13
C GLU A 80 4.39 8.39 5.43
N ILE A 81 3.60 8.70 6.43
CA ILE A 81 3.49 7.86 7.62
C ILE A 81 2.40 6.82 7.36
N MET A 82 2.71 5.57 7.63
CA MET A 82 1.77 4.45 7.48
C MET A 82 1.61 3.76 8.82
N GLY A 83 0.34 3.60 9.25
CA GLY A 83 0.01 2.87 10.46
C GLY A 83 -0.03 1.36 10.21
N TYR A 84 0.26 0.58 11.25
CA TYR A 84 0.19 -0.88 11.24
C TYR A 84 -0.42 -1.43 12.53
N THR A 85 -1.27 -2.42 12.36
CA THR A 85 -1.78 -3.29 13.43
C THR A 85 -2.03 -4.67 12.83
N ALA A 86 -1.56 -5.75 13.47
CA ALA A 86 -1.89 -7.09 12.99
C ALA A 86 -3.42 -7.26 12.90
N ALA A 87 -3.93 -7.85 11.81
CA ALA A 87 -5.38 -7.92 11.57
C ALA A 87 -6.15 -8.56 12.74
N LYS A 88 -5.57 -9.58 13.39
CA LYS A 88 -6.15 -10.24 14.57
C LYS A 88 -6.33 -9.31 15.78
N ASP A 89 -5.60 -8.21 15.84
CA ASP A 89 -5.61 -7.22 16.92
C ASP A 89 -6.37 -5.95 16.57
N CYS A 90 -6.93 -5.88 15.36
CA CYS A 90 -7.78 -4.78 14.93
C CYS A 90 -9.16 -4.86 15.59
N VAL A 91 -9.69 -3.72 16.00
CA VAL A 91 -11.03 -3.63 16.58
C VAL A 91 -12.05 -3.54 15.44
N PRO A 92 -13.00 -4.48 15.32
CA PRO A 92 -14.00 -4.45 14.27
C PRO A 92 -14.79 -3.14 14.29
N ALA A 93 -14.91 -2.49 13.14
CA ALA A 93 -15.84 -1.38 12.96
C ALA A 93 -17.24 -1.92 12.67
N ASN A 94 -18.23 -1.07 12.82
CA ASN A 94 -19.63 -1.45 12.50
C ASN A 94 -19.90 -1.42 10.98
N ALA A 95 -18.96 -1.95 10.20
CA ALA A 95 -19.00 -2.01 8.74
C ALA A 95 -18.49 -3.38 8.26
N PRO A 96 -19.27 -4.13 7.46
CA PRO A 96 -18.85 -5.42 6.93
C PRO A 96 -17.76 -5.26 5.85
N TYR A 97 -17.09 -6.38 5.51
CA TYR A 97 -16.21 -6.46 4.37
C TYR A 97 -16.92 -6.05 3.07
N ASN A 98 -16.31 -5.14 2.35
CA ASN A 98 -16.76 -4.74 1.02
C ASN A 98 -16.01 -5.54 -0.05
N ALA A 99 -16.68 -6.55 -0.63
CA ALA A 99 -16.06 -7.44 -1.61
C ALA A 99 -15.76 -6.75 -2.95
N GLU A 100 -16.51 -5.70 -3.33
CA GLU A 100 -16.25 -4.96 -4.57
C GLU A 100 -14.94 -4.19 -4.51
N LYS A 101 -14.62 -3.63 -3.34
CA LYS A 101 -13.40 -2.85 -3.10
C LYS A 101 -12.30 -3.65 -2.43
N ASP A 102 -12.57 -4.90 -2.06
CA ASP A 102 -11.68 -5.74 -1.26
C ASP A 102 -11.17 -5.03 -0.01
N ILE A 103 -12.06 -4.50 0.82
CA ILE A 103 -11.68 -3.71 1.98
C ILE A 103 -12.56 -3.99 3.20
N THR A 104 -11.91 -4.09 4.36
CA THR A 104 -12.56 -4.02 5.68
C THR A 104 -11.95 -2.88 6.45
N PHE A 105 -12.77 -1.99 7.00
CA PHE A 105 -12.31 -0.94 7.90
C PHE A 105 -12.46 -1.34 9.37
N PHE A 106 -11.57 -0.81 10.20
CA PHE A 106 -11.52 -1.06 11.64
C PHE A 106 -11.55 0.25 12.42
N GLU A 107 -11.90 0.16 13.70
CA GLU A 107 -11.93 1.31 14.61
C GLU A 107 -10.56 1.55 15.26
N GLY A 108 -10.38 2.79 15.71
CA GLY A 108 -9.21 3.22 16.47
C GLY A 108 -7.99 3.55 15.62
N LEU A 109 -6.95 3.93 16.32
CA LEU A 109 -5.66 4.26 15.72
C LEU A 109 -4.80 3.00 15.55
N ALA A 110 -3.90 3.02 14.57
CA ALA A 110 -2.89 1.97 14.43
C ALA A 110 -1.98 1.94 15.67
N LYS A 111 -1.48 0.74 16.02
CA LYS A 111 -0.61 0.54 17.18
C LYS A 111 0.84 0.93 16.91
N THR A 112 1.26 0.91 15.66
CA THR A 112 2.63 1.24 15.24
C THR A 112 2.56 2.12 13.99
N TYR A 113 3.52 3.02 13.86
CA TYR A 113 3.64 3.90 12.69
C TYR A 113 5.06 3.85 12.14
N VAL A 114 5.19 3.81 10.83
CA VAL A 114 6.46 3.84 10.11
C VAL A 114 6.49 5.00 9.13
N ALA A 115 7.65 5.64 9.01
CA ALA A 115 7.89 6.66 7.99
C ALA A 115 8.45 5.99 6.73
N VAL A 116 7.72 6.11 5.63
CA VAL A 116 8.15 5.62 4.31
C VAL A 116 8.48 6.85 3.46
N LYS A 117 9.75 6.98 3.11
CA LYS A 117 10.28 8.11 2.33
C LYS A 117 10.33 7.77 0.84
N PRO A 118 10.44 8.75 -0.06
CA PRO A 118 10.84 8.49 -1.44
C PRO A 118 12.12 7.65 -1.48
N GLY A 119 12.14 6.62 -2.33
CA GLY A 119 13.22 5.61 -2.36
C GLY A 119 13.00 4.40 -1.44
N MET A 120 11.89 4.38 -0.70
CA MET A 120 11.46 3.25 0.13
C MET A 120 10.12 2.69 -0.35
N PHE A 121 9.78 1.52 0.17
CA PHE A 121 8.46 0.89 -0.03
C PHE A 121 7.96 0.26 1.26
N ALA A 122 6.66 0.04 1.33
CA ALA A 122 6.01 -0.82 2.30
C ALA A 122 5.20 -1.91 1.60
N ILE A 123 5.20 -3.14 2.13
CA ILE A 123 4.34 -4.24 1.67
C ILE A 123 3.40 -4.60 2.81
N PHE A 124 2.12 -4.62 2.52
CA PHE A 124 1.06 -5.07 3.43
C PHE A 124 0.37 -6.30 2.86
N PHE A 125 0.39 -7.37 3.62
CA PHE A 125 -0.29 -8.64 3.29
C PHE A 125 -1.71 -8.65 3.86
N PRO A 126 -2.58 -9.61 3.48
CA PRO A 126 -3.95 -9.70 4.02
C PRO A 126 -4.03 -9.72 5.55
N GLN A 127 -3.02 -10.25 6.24
CA GLN A 127 -2.94 -10.27 7.70
C GLN A 127 -2.44 -8.97 8.33
N ASP A 128 -2.13 -7.96 7.52
CA ASP A 128 -1.59 -6.68 7.98
C ASP A 128 -2.67 -5.59 7.93
N GLY A 129 -3.25 -5.23 9.07
CA GLY A 129 -4.05 -4.03 9.18
C GLY A 129 -3.15 -2.80 9.00
N HIS A 130 -3.53 -1.87 8.13
CA HIS A 130 -2.72 -0.70 7.83
C HIS A 130 -3.57 0.56 7.66
N ALA A 131 -2.97 1.70 7.97
CA ALA A 131 -3.59 3.02 7.86
C ALA A 131 -2.68 3.91 7.00
N PRO A 132 -2.86 3.92 5.66
CA PRO A 132 -2.00 4.65 4.75
C PRO A 132 -2.41 6.12 4.61
N GLY A 133 -1.53 6.92 3.98
CA GLY A 133 -1.85 8.25 3.51
C GLY A 133 -1.64 9.37 4.52
N ILE A 134 -1.00 9.11 5.66
CA ILE A 134 -0.76 10.14 6.68
C ILE A 134 0.38 11.04 6.22
N THR A 135 0.05 12.28 5.88
CA THR A 135 0.98 13.28 5.37
C THR A 135 0.38 14.68 5.52
N PRO A 136 1.19 15.71 5.83
CA PRO A 136 0.70 17.08 5.97
C PRO A 136 0.27 17.72 4.64
N ASP A 137 0.90 17.32 3.52
CA ASP A 137 0.71 18.01 2.22
C ASP A 137 0.11 17.11 1.14
N GLY A 138 -0.11 15.83 1.43
CA GLY A 138 -0.37 14.82 0.42
C GLY A 138 0.91 14.39 -0.30
N VAL A 139 0.87 13.22 -0.94
CA VAL A 139 1.99 12.69 -1.74
C VAL A 139 1.49 12.09 -3.03
N LYS A 140 2.31 12.19 -4.07
CA LYS A 140 2.22 11.31 -5.23
C LYS A 140 2.82 9.97 -4.84
N LYS A 141 2.13 8.87 -5.13
CA LYS A 141 2.56 7.53 -4.76
C LYS A 141 2.15 6.48 -5.77
N VAL A 142 2.87 5.38 -5.74
CA VAL A 142 2.49 4.14 -6.42
C VAL A 142 1.85 3.19 -5.42
N ILE A 143 0.75 2.56 -5.80
CA ILE A 143 0.12 1.46 -5.09
C ILE A 143 0.02 0.29 -6.07
N VAL A 144 0.77 -0.79 -5.82
CA VAL A 144 0.66 -2.01 -6.58
C VAL A 144 -0.26 -2.96 -5.83
N LYS A 145 -1.34 -3.37 -6.49
CA LYS A 145 -2.26 -4.40 -5.98
C LYS A 145 -1.87 -5.74 -6.60
N VAL A 146 -1.47 -6.67 -5.79
CA VAL A 146 -1.01 -8.00 -6.19
C VAL A 146 -1.96 -9.04 -5.62
N LYS A 147 -2.57 -9.87 -6.46
CA LYS A 147 -3.43 -10.97 -6.01
C LYS A 147 -2.64 -11.88 -5.05
N ALA A 148 -3.20 -12.10 -3.85
CA ALA A 148 -2.58 -12.90 -2.80
C ALA A 148 -2.64 -14.41 -3.08
#